data_90d20e8e5390d527964db66766def72d
#
_entry.id   90d20e8e5390d527964db66766def72d
#
_cell.length_a   1.000
_cell.length_b   1.000
_cell.length_c   1.000
_cell.angle_alpha   90.00
_cell.angle_beta   90.00
_cell.angle_gamma   90.00
#
_symmetry.space_group_name_H-M   'P 1'
#
loop_
_entity.id
_entity.type
_entity.pdbx_description
1 polymer ?
#
loop_
_entity_poly.entity_id
_entity_poly.type
_entity_poly.pdbx_seq_one_letter_code
_entity_poly.pdbx_strand_id
1 'polypeptide(L)'
;MRYISVILPLRLEWEPFYALPADNETLVLEPGDRVKVRFANKLYSGVISAVDVTPDTDTSRIRAIEEIEYGLEKILPQEIELWRKVSEYYLCTVGEVYKAAYPASKINLEEAHAAALAKACQRREALLESMRQKVSRIRERLVRKEELISKAKEGTKARARYTEEAEKIKEELALALAALKHAEDKMHRTSCKSENIDAQPIKTVTLSSAQTEAYSQTLAAFSQSKPVLIQGVTGSGKTEIYIRLAQEALSKGRNVLYLVPEIALSRQLEDRLFEHFNERLMVFHSAETAASRRATAEAIRSGKGYIVLGTRSALFLPHHDLGLIVVDEEHDSSYKQDSPAPRYNGRDTALMLSAIHRSNIILGSATPSLEEIYNCECGRHSLVRLEERYHGTEDADVEIIDTKAERRKRGMVGNFSRKLICHMEEALKDGGQVMILRSRRAWSSAIQCTECGDIPKCPHCNVSLSLHKASGTDRMVCHYCGRTFRYSSTCKNCHGEMKSLGAGTQRIEEEAAALFPNSRIARLDSDTAQSRNHEKQTIRDFGNGKIDILSGTQMLTKGFDFGGLTLVAVIAADTFLGIQDFRADEKALQLLEQFRGRCGRRGEKGLFITQTSQPDRPVYSR
;
A
#
# COMPACT_ATOMS: atom_id res chain seq x y z
N MET A 1 -30.48 38.22 -17.56
CA MET A 1 -29.50 37.16 -17.93
C MET A 1 -28.80 36.71 -16.66
N ARG A 2 -28.89 35.44 -16.30
CA ARG A 2 -28.26 34.88 -15.12
C ARG A 2 -26.88 34.33 -15.49
N TYR A 3 -25.91 34.46 -14.61
CA TYR A 3 -24.54 34.00 -14.84
C TYR A 3 -24.16 32.95 -13.79
N ILE A 4 -23.35 31.99 -14.21
CA ILE A 4 -22.80 30.91 -13.36
C ILE A 4 -21.29 30.89 -13.47
N SER A 5 -20.62 30.46 -12.41
CA SER A 5 -19.21 30.13 -12.41
C SER A 5 -19.02 28.64 -12.57
N VAL A 6 -18.04 28.21 -13.36
CA VAL A 6 -17.87 26.81 -13.75
C VAL A 6 -16.42 26.34 -13.55
N ILE A 7 -16.24 25.25 -12.83
CA ILE A 7 -14.96 24.54 -12.71
C ILE A 7 -14.76 23.66 -13.95
N LEU A 8 -13.69 23.88 -14.70
CA LEU A 8 -13.30 23.09 -15.86
C LEU A 8 -12.12 22.16 -15.54
N PRO A 9 -11.98 20.99 -16.17
CA PRO A 9 -10.84 20.06 -15.97
C PRO A 9 -9.56 20.57 -16.66
N LEU A 10 -9.24 21.83 -16.43
CA LEU A 10 -8.12 22.58 -17.02
C LEU A 10 -7.30 23.28 -15.95
N ARG A 11 -6.05 23.57 -16.27
CA ARG A 11 -5.19 24.38 -15.41
C ARG A 11 -5.52 25.86 -15.62
N LEU A 12 -6.56 26.33 -14.90
CA LEU A 12 -6.98 27.73 -14.89
C LEU A 12 -6.88 28.26 -13.46
N GLU A 13 -6.29 29.45 -13.29
CA GLU A 13 -6.19 30.10 -11.98
C GLU A 13 -7.49 30.81 -11.57
N TRP A 14 -8.49 30.82 -12.44
CA TRP A 14 -9.80 31.43 -12.27
C TRP A 14 -10.90 30.52 -12.80
N GLU A 15 -12.10 30.67 -12.29
CA GLU A 15 -13.29 29.94 -12.72
C GLU A 15 -14.03 30.78 -13.78
N PRO A 16 -14.16 30.29 -15.04
CA PRO A 16 -14.83 31.04 -16.09
C PRO A 16 -16.34 31.20 -15.85
N PHE A 17 -16.85 32.35 -16.23
CA PHE A 17 -18.27 32.67 -16.20
C PHE A 17 -18.96 32.25 -17.50
N TYR A 18 -20.20 31.76 -17.34
CA TYR A 18 -21.08 31.43 -18.46
C TYR A 18 -22.48 31.99 -18.22
N ALA A 19 -23.16 32.39 -19.31
CA ALA A 19 -24.54 32.83 -19.25
C ALA A 19 -25.51 31.65 -19.37
N LEU A 20 -26.63 31.73 -18.68
CA LEU A 20 -27.73 30.80 -18.89
C LEU A 20 -28.58 31.28 -20.08
N PRO A 21 -28.93 30.40 -21.05
CA PRO A 21 -29.86 30.70 -22.13
C PRO A 21 -31.22 31.16 -21.58
N ALA A 22 -31.93 32.02 -22.32
CA ALA A 22 -33.22 32.55 -21.90
C ALA A 22 -34.26 31.47 -21.59
N ASP A 23 -34.24 30.37 -22.33
CA ASP A 23 -35.12 29.21 -22.15
C ASP A 23 -34.86 28.48 -20.82
N ASN A 24 -33.70 28.69 -20.21
CA ASN A 24 -33.25 28.05 -18.96
C ASN A 24 -33.30 29.03 -17.74
N GLU A 25 -33.79 30.24 -17.89
CA GLU A 25 -33.85 31.22 -16.79
C GLU A 25 -34.73 30.77 -15.62
N THR A 26 -35.72 29.91 -15.87
CA THR A 26 -36.64 29.37 -14.83
C THR A 26 -36.10 28.13 -14.14
N LEU A 27 -34.99 27.54 -14.64
CA LEU A 27 -34.38 26.34 -14.06
C LEU A 27 -33.69 26.66 -12.73
N VAL A 28 -33.98 25.83 -11.74
CA VAL A 28 -33.29 25.85 -10.44
C VAL A 28 -32.00 25.07 -10.61
N LEU A 29 -30.89 25.79 -10.81
CA LEU A 29 -29.54 25.22 -10.83
C LEU A 29 -28.88 25.44 -9.48
N GLU A 30 -28.05 24.49 -9.09
CA GLU A 30 -27.33 24.53 -7.83
C GLU A 30 -25.84 24.22 -8.05
N PRO A 31 -24.95 24.65 -7.15
CA PRO A 31 -23.56 24.21 -7.17
C PRO A 31 -23.47 22.68 -7.18
N GLY A 32 -22.58 22.16 -8.04
CA GLY A 32 -22.42 20.72 -8.25
C GLY A 32 -23.13 20.19 -9.51
N ASP A 33 -24.10 20.90 -10.08
CA ASP A 33 -24.72 20.51 -11.35
C ASP A 33 -23.68 20.52 -12.48
N ARG A 34 -23.89 19.63 -13.46
CA ARG A 34 -22.94 19.41 -14.56
C ARG A 34 -23.43 20.12 -15.81
N VAL A 35 -22.52 20.83 -16.46
CA VAL A 35 -22.81 21.58 -17.67
C VAL A 35 -21.76 21.35 -18.75
N LYS A 36 -22.22 21.33 -19.99
CA LYS A 36 -21.36 21.26 -21.15
C LYS A 36 -21.09 22.66 -21.65
N VAL A 37 -19.85 23.04 -21.70
CA VAL A 37 -19.44 24.39 -22.08
C VAL A 37 -18.32 24.37 -23.09
N ARG A 38 -18.25 25.43 -23.90
CA ARG A 38 -17.18 25.62 -24.88
C ARG A 38 -16.13 26.60 -24.35
N PHE A 39 -14.89 26.07 -24.20
CA PHE A 39 -13.75 26.88 -23.81
C PHE A 39 -12.61 26.72 -24.83
N ALA A 40 -12.03 27.82 -25.34
CA ALA A 40 -10.98 27.79 -26.37
C ALA A 40 -11.33 26.86 -27.56
N ASN A 41 -12.56 26.96 -28.07
CA ASN A 41 -13.13 26.17 -29.17
C ASN A 41 -13.24 24.63 -28.92
N LYS A 42 -13.05 24.16 -27.68
CA LYS A 42 -13.25 22.78 -27.29
C LYS A 42 -14.41 22.68 -26.31
N LEU A 43 -15.12 21.55 -26.37
CA LEU A 43 -16.20 21.22 -25.44
C LEU A 43 -15.64 20.53 -24.21
N TYR A 44 -16.10 20.96 -23.04
CA TYR A 44 -15.75 20.39 -21.74
C TYR A 44 -17.03 20.15 -20.92
N SER A 45 -17.02 19.07 -20.16
CA SER A 45 -17.96 18.89 -19.07
C SER A 45 -17.43 19.64 -17.85
N GLY A 46 -18.16 20.64 -17.38
CA GLY A 46 -17.82 21.46 -16.24
C GLY A 46 -18.75 21.21 -15.06
N VAL A 47 -18.37 21.71 -13.91
CA VAL A 47 -19.15 21.67 -12.67
C VAL A 47 -19.50 23.09 -12.27
N ILE A 48 -20.78 23.37 -12.03
CA ILE A 48 -21.21 24.68 -11.52
C ILE A 48 -20.67 24.84 -10.10
N SER A 49 -19.90 25.88 -9.90
CA SER A 49 -19.32 26.21 -8.58
C SER A 49 -20.13 27.26 -7.83
N ALA A 50 -20.78 28.16 -8.55
CA ALA A 50 -21.68 29.16 -8.00
C ALA A 50 -22.73 29.58 -9.05
N VAL A 51 -23.92 29.92 -8.59
CA VAL A 51 -25.05 30.41 -9.40
C VAL A 51 -25.33 31.87 -9.05
N ASP A 52 -25.97 32.58 -9.99
CA ASP A 52 -26.39 33.98 -9.82
C ASP A 52 -25.21 34.91 -9.42
N VAL A 53 -24.05 34.67 -10.03
CA VAL A 53 -22.84 35.44 -9.79
C VAL A 53 -22.83 36.73 -10.62
N THR A 54 -22.21 37.77 -10.10
CA THR A 54 -21.94 38.98 -10.83
C THR A 54 -20.55 38.87 -11.47
N PRO A 55 -20.43 38.75 -12.80
CA PRO A 55 -19.12 38.67 -13.45
C PRO A 55 -18.31 39.95 -13.23
N ASP A 56 -17.02 39.79 -13.01
CA ASP A 56 -16.02 40.88 -12.93
C ASP A 56 -15.43 41.23 -14.30
N THR A 57 -15.93 40.60 -15.36
CA THR A 57 -15.47 40.75 -16.74
C THR A 57 -16.56 41.33 -17.63
N ASP A 58 -16.16 41.83 -18.81
CA ASP A 58 -17.09 42.34 -19.81
C ASP A 58 -18.11 41.25 -20.23
N THR A 59 -19.36 41.49 -19.87
CA THR A 59 -20.48 40.55 -20.10
C THR A 59 -20.73 40.24 -21.57
N SER A 60 -20.31 41.12 -22.50
CA SER A 60 -20.43 40.88 -23.94
C SER A 60 -19.56 39.73 -24.46
N ARG A 61 -18.55 39.33 -23.68
CA ARG A 61 -17.63 38.24 -24.00
C ARG A 61 -18.02 36.91 -23.36
N ILE A 62 -19.01 36.92 -22.47
CA ILE A 62 -19.45 35.70 -21.75
C ILE A 62 -20.33 34.88 -22.69
N ARG A 63 -19.92 33.63 -22.92
CA ARG A 63 -20.67 32.68 -23.74
C ARG A 63 -21.76 32.02 -22.92
N ALA A 64 -22.82 31.59 -23.59
CA ALA A 64 -23.82 30.72 -22.97
C ALA A 64 -23.28 29.27 -22.79
N ILE A 65 -23.86 28.54 -21.86
CA ILE A 65 -23.65 27.09 -21.77
C ILE A 65 -24.22 26.42 -23.02
N GLU A 66 -23.64 25.29 -23.43
CA GLU A 66 -24.17 24.51 -24.57
C GLU A 66 -25.33 23.59 -24.13
N GLU A 67 -25.20 22.95 -22.97
CA GLU A 67 -26.14 21.95 -22.49
C GLU A 67 -26.00 21.75 -20.97
N ILE A 68 -27.09 21.38 -20.30
CA ILE A 68 -27.06 20.88 -18.93
C ILE A 68 -26.99 19.35 -18.98
N GLU A 69 -25.99 18.76 -18.36
CA GLU A 69 -25.73 17.32 -18.43
C GLU A 69 -26.55 16.54 -17.37
N TYR A 70 -27.88 16.48 -17.55
CA TYR A 70 -28.79 15.77 -16.64
C TYR A 70 -28.51 14.27 -16.48
N GLY A 71 -27.81 13.67 -17.43
CA GLY A 71 -27.38 12.27 -17.38
C GLY A 71 -26.13 12.02 -16.55
N LEU A 72 -25.52 13.07 -15.98
CA LEU A 72 -24.39 12.95 -15.08
C LEU A 72 -24.80 13.31 -13.66
N GLU A 73 -24.26 12.53 -12.71
CA GLU A 73 -24.50 12.75 -11.30
C GLU A 73 -23.98 14.12 -10.83
N LYS A 74 -24.74 14.76 -9.96
CA LYS A 74 -24.36 16.01 -9.30
C LYS A 74 -23.15 15.81 -8.40
N ILE A 75 -22.22 16.74 -8.41
CA ILE A 75 -21.06 16.75 -7.53
C ILE A 75 -21.50 17.23 -6.14
N LEU A 76 -21.09 16.51 -5.11
CA LEU A 76 -21.44 16.86 -3.74
C LEU A 76 -20.70 18.13 -3.27
N PRO A 77 -21.30 18.95 -2.43
CA PRO A 77 -20.64 20.15 -1.87
C PRO A 77 -19.31 19.80 -1.18
N GLN A 78 -19.24 18.65 -0.49
CA GLN A 78 -18.06 18.18 0.20
C GLN A 78 -16.92 17.85 -0.77
N GLU A 79 -17.21 17.37 -1.99
CA GLU A 79 -16.20 17.13 -3.02
C GLU A 79 -15.60 18.46 -3.49
N ILE A 80 -16.44 19.47 -3.78
CA ILE A 80 -15.98 20.79 -4.20
C ILE A 80 -15.14 21.46 -3.11
N GLU A 81 -15.57 21.33 -1.83
CA GLU A 81 -14.80 21.85 -0.70
C GLU A 81 -13.45 21.19 -0.58
N LEU A 82 -13.38 19.85 -0.73
CA LEU A 82 -12.11 19.12 -0.74
C LEU A 82 -11.21 19.59 -1.88
N TRP A 83 -11.77 19.76 -3.10
CA TRP A 83 -10.97 20.22 -4.24
C TRP A 83 -10.36 21.59 -4.01
N ARG A 84 -11.10 22.52 -3.42
CA ARG A 84 -10.60 23.84 -3.07
C ARG A 84 -9.49 23.79 -2.02
N LYS A 85 -9.67 23.04 -0.94
CA LYS A 85 -8.64 22.85 0.09
C LYS A 85 -7.36 22.21 -0.46
N VAL A 86 -7.49 21.20 -1.32
CA VAL A 86 -6.35 20.54 -1.98
C VAL A 86 -5.67 21.52 -2.94
N SER A 87 -6.43 22.29 -3.71
CA SER A 87 -5.92 23.30 -4.64
C SER A 87 -5.09 24.36 -3.92
N GLU A 88 -5.62 24.92 -2.86
CA GLU A 88 -4.97 25.94 -2.04
C GLU A 88 -3.70 25.41 -1.37
N TYR A 89 -3.80 24.27 -0.69
CA TYR A 89 -2.67 23.72 0.08
C TYR A 89 -1.52 23.23 -0.80
N TYR A 90 -1.82 22.60 -1.94
CA TYR A 90 -0.80 22.04 -2.84
C TYR A 90 -0.45 22.94 -4.02
N LEU A 91 -0.92 24.21 -4.02
CA LEU A 91 -0.61 25.22 -5.03
C LEU A 91 -0.86 24.71 -6.46
N CYS A 92 -2.03 24.12 -6.67
CA CYS A 92 -2.52 23.68 -7.97
C CYS A 92 -3.89 24.33 -8.25
N THR A 93 -4.43 24.14 -9.44
CA THR A 93 -5.75 24.68 -9.77
C THR A 93 -6.86 23.71 -9.39
N VAL A 94 -8.05 24.22 -9.06
CA VAL A 94 -9.24 23.38 -8.76
C VAL A 94 -9.57 22.48 -9.94
N GLY A 95 -9.37 22.96 -11.17
CA GLY A 95 -9.58 22.17 -12.39
C GLY A 95 -8.63 20.97 -12.53
N GLU A 96 -7.38 21.07 -12.03
CA GLU A 96 -6.45 19.93 -11.97
C GLU A 96 -6.93 18.90 -10.94
N VAL A 97 -7.47 19.33 -9.81
CA VAL A 97 -8.05 18.43 -8.80
C VAL A 97 -9.31 17.75 -9.35
N TYR A 98 -10.21 18.50 -9.97
CA TYR A 98 -11.39 17.96 -10.64
C TYR A 98 -11.02 16.91 -11.69
N LYS A 99 -10.02 17.17 -12.52
CA LYS A 99 -9.51 16.21 -13.51
C LYS A 99 -8.96 14.92 -12.87
N ALA A 100 -8.35 15.01 -11.71
CA ALA A 100 -7.84 13.85 -10.98
C ALA A 100 -8.97 13.04 -10.34
N ALA A 101 -10.00 13.71 -9.82
CA ALA A 101 -11.20 13.08 -9.25
C ALA A 101 -12.05 12.41 -10.35
N TYR A 102 -12.24 13.08 -11.48
CA TYR A 102 -13.07 12.64 -12.60
C TYR A 102 -12.25 12.59 -13.90
N PRO A 103 -11.36 11.61 -14.08
CA PRO A 103 -10.61 11.45 -15.32
C PRO A 103 -11.58 11.19 -16.48
N ALA A 104 -11.43 11.98 -17.56
CA ALA A 104 -12.29 11.92 -18.73
C ALA A 104 -12.34 10.51 -19.32
N SER A 105 -13.51 9.90 -19.30
CA SER A 105 -13.77 8.62 -19.99
C SER A 105 -15.11 8.70 -20.72
N LYS A 106 -15.07 8.39 -22.02
CA LYS A 106 -16.27 8.20 -22.87
C LYS A 106 -16.83 6.80 -22.62
N ILE A 107 -17.59 6.57 -21.55
CA ILE A 107 -18.19 5.26 -21.31
C ILE A 107 -19.66 5.45 -20.92
N ASN A 108 -20.52 4.65 -21.53
CA ASN A 108 -21.94 4.58 -21.26
C ASN A 108 -22.15 3.91 -19.87
N LEU A 109 -22.87 4.56 -18.97
CA LEU A 109 -23.05 4.12 -17.56
C LEU A 109 -23.73 2.73 -17.47
N GLU A 110 -24.71 2.46 -18.32
CA GLU A 110 -25.42 1.17 -18.35
C GLU A 110 -24.51 0.01 -18.74
N GLU A 111 -23.67 0.20 -19.77
CA GLU A 111 -22.68 -0.80 -20.19
C GLU A 111 -21.62 -1.04 -19.10
N ALA A 112 -21.27 0.00 -18.35
CA ALA A 112 -20.29 -0.08 -17.28
C ALA A 112 -20.78 -0.88 -16.07
N HIS A 113 -22.04 -0.69 -15.70
CA HIS A 113 -22.69 -1.42 -14.60
C HIS A 113 -22.89 -2.89 -14.95
N ALA A 114 -23.38 -3.17 -16.16
CA ALA A 114 -23.53 -4.53 -16.69
C ALA A 114 -22.18 -5.27 -16.77
N ALA A 115 -21.11 -4.58 -17.22
CA ALA A 115 -19.78 -5.16 -17.29
C ALA A 115 -19.16 -5.44 -15.90
N ALA A 116 -19.41 -4.58 -14.91
CA ALA A 116 -18.94 -4.78 -13.54
C ALA A 116 -19.64 -5.96 -12.86
N LEU A 117 -20.97 -6.07 -13.03
CA LEU A 117 -21.79 -7.20 -12.57
C LEU A 117 -21.37 -8.50 -13.24
N ALA A 118 -21.20 -8.51 -14.58
CA ALA A 118 -20.74 -9.67 -15.33
C ALA A 118 -19.36 -10.15 -14.87
N LYS A 119 -18.44 -9.22 -14.61
CA LYS A 119 -17.08 -9.53 -14.11
C LYS A 119 -17.10 -10.06 -12.68
N ALA A 120 -18.00 -9.57 -11.83
CA ALA A 120 -18.19 -10.09 -10.47
C ALA A 120 -18.77 -11.51 -10.51
N CYS A 121 -19.75 -11.78 -11.38
CA CYS A 121 -20.28 -13.12 -11.62
C CYS A 121 -19.20 -14.07 -12.16
N GLN A 122 -18.43 -13.68 -13.16
CA GLN A 122 -17.33 -14.48 -13.71
C GLN A 122 -16.26 -14.81 -12.67
N ARG A 123 -15.91 -13.86 -11.78
CA ARG A 123 -14.96 -14.11 -10.70
C ARG A 123 -15.49 -15.11 -9.68
N ARG A 124 -16.79 -15.04 -9.37
CA ARG A 124 -17.45 -15.99 -8.45
C ARG A 124 -17.54 -17.39 -9.06
N GLU A 125 -17.90 -17.49 -10.34
CA GLU A 125 -17.92 -18.75 -11.08
C GLU A 125 -16.52 -19.38 -11.20
N ALA A 126 -15.50 -18.58 -11.51
CA ALA A 126 -14.11 -19.04 -11.57
C ALA A 126 -13.60 -19.53 -10.20
N LEU A 127 -14.03 -18.91 -9.11
CA LEU A 127 -13.70 -19.35 -7.75
C LEU A 127 -14.35 -20.71 -7.45
N LEU A 128 -15.64 -20.87 -7.74
CA LEU A 128 -16.36 -22.13 -7.55
C LEU A 128 -15.76 -23.26 -8.39
N GLU A 129 -15.44 -22.95 -9.65
CA GLU A 129 -14.80 -23.93 -10.54
C GLU A 129 -13.42 -24.35 -10.01
N SER A 130 -12.63 -23.41 -9.52
CA SER A 130 -11.35 -23.69 -8.84
C SER A 130 -11.52 -24.58 -7.61
N MET A 131 -12.58 -24.36 -6.82
CA MET A 131 -12.89 -25.19 -5.65
C MET A 131 -13.36 -26.60 -6.06
N ARG A 132 -14.19 -26.72 -7.08
CA ARG A 132 -14.62 -28.00 -7.66
C ARG A 132 -13.44 -28.81 -8.19
N GLN A 133 -12.51 -28.16 -8.92
CA GLN A 133 -11.29 -28.81 -9.39
C GLN A 133 -10.39 -29.27 -8.24
N LYS A 134 -10.32 -28.50 -7.15
CA LYS A 134 -9.58 -28.91 -5.94
C LYS A 134 -10.20 -30.16 -5.32
N VAL A 135 -11.51 -30.21 -5.16
CA VAL A 135 -12.25 -31.40 -4.66
C VAL A 135 -12.03 -32.61 -5.57
N SER A 136 -12.08 -32.44 -6.89
CA SER A 136 -11.81 -33.52 -7.86
C SER A 136 -10.41 -34.11 -7.69
N ARG A 137 -9.38 -33.28 -7.60
CA ARG A 137 -7.98 -33.72 -7.38
C ARG A 137 -7.81 -34.48 -6.06
N ILE A 138 -8.47 -34.06 -5.00
CA ILE A 138 -8.39 -34.74 -3.70
C ILE A 138 -9.09 -36.11 -3.81
N ARG A 139 -10.25 -36.20 -4.47
CA ARG A 139 -10.95 -37.48 -4.75
C ARG A 139 -10.07 -38.43 -5.55
N GLU A 140 -9.44 -37.98 -6.63
CA GLU A 140 -8.54 -38.82 -7.42
C GLU A 140 -7.35 -39.33 -6.61
N ARG A 141 -6.80 -38.52 -5.68
CA ARG A 141 -5.75 -38.95 -4.76
C ARG A 141 -6.25 -40.02 -3.79
N LEU A 142 -7.47 -39.89 -3.29
CA LEU A 142 -8.09 -40.86 -2.42
C LEU A 142 -8.29 -42.22 -3.12
N VAL A 143 -8.88 -42.20 -4.33
CA VAL A 143 -9.08 -43.41 -5.15
C VAL A 143 -7.76 -44.16 -5.38
N ARG A 144 -6.71 -43.43 -5.80
CA ARG A 144 -5.37 -44.05 -6.00
C ARG A 144 -4.83 -44.70 -4.70
N LYS A 145 -5.09 -44.11 -3.53
CA LYS A 145 -4.67 -44.69 -2.25
C LYS A 145 -5.49 -45.91 -1.87
N GLU A 146 -6.79 -45.90 -2.09
CA GLU A 146 -7.67 -47.03 -1.89
C GLU A 146 -7.31 -48.24 -2.79
N GLU A 147 -6.93 -47.97 -4.06
CA GLU A 147 -6.38 -49.00 -4.95
C GLU A 147 -5.05 -49.61 -4.43
N LEU A 148 -4.18 -48.80 -3.83
CA LEU A 148 -2.93 -49.27 -3.23
C LEU A 148 -3.20 -50.13 -1.97
N ILE A 149 -4.19 -49.74 -1.18
CA ILE A 149 -4.64 -50.51 -0.01
C ILE A 149 -5.19 -51.90 -0.42
N SER A 150 -5.99 -51.94 -1.50
CA SER A 150 -6.57 -53.19 -2.02
C SER A 150 -5.51 -54.14 -2.59
N LYS A 151 -4.42 -53.63 -3.17
CA LYS A 151 -3.29 -54.41 -3.69
C LYS A 151 -2.29 -54.87 -2.64
N ALA A 152 -2.29 -54.27 -1.44
CA ALA A 152 -1.36 -54.57 -0.37
C ALA A 152 -1.85 -55.76 0.50
N LYS A 153 -0.96 -56.70 0.79
CA LYS A 153 -1.29 -57.88 1.65
C LYS A 153 -1.65 -57.44 3.09
N GLU A 154 -2.64 -58.10 3.67
CA GLU A 154 -3.05 -57.85 5.06
C GLU A 154 -1.90 -58.04 6.05
N GLY A 155 -1.85 -57.17 7.07
CA GLY A 155 -0.83 -57.20 8.13
C GLY A 155 0.52 -56.57 7.77
N THR A 156 0.69 -56.02 6.56
CA THR A 156 1.95 -55.35 6.18
C THR A 156 2.03 -53.90 6.67
N LYS A 157 3.24 -53.45 7.06
CA LYS A 157 3.50 -52.05 7.41
C LYS A 157 3.11 -51.08 6.29
N ALA A 158 3.21 -51.50 5.03
CA ALA A 158 2.82 -50.71 3.85
C ALA A 158 1.31 -50.44 3.83
N ARG A 159 0.47 -51.47 4.11
CA ARG A 159 -1.00 -51.29 4.15
C ARG A 159 -1.42 -50.36 5.29
N ALA A 160 -0.84 -50.49 6.48
CA ALA A 160 -1.11 -49.61 7.60
C ALA A 160 -0.79 -48.13 7.27
N ARG A 161 0.35 -47.88 6.62
CA ARG A 161 0.74 -46.55 6.16
C ARG A 161 -0.23 -45.98 5.11
N TYR A 162 -0.62 -46.77 4.12
CA TYR A 162 -1.56 -46.31 3.08
C TYR A 162 -2.95 -46.03 3.69
N THR A 163 -3.38 -46.78 4.70
CA THR A 163 -4.64 -46.53 5.41
C THR A 163 -4.59 -45.20 6.17
N GLU A 164 -3.51 -44.94 6.90
CA GLU A 164 -3.33 -43.65 7.61
C GLU A 164 -3.31 -42.45 6.63
N GLU A 165 -2.59 -42.60 5.51
CA GLU A 165 -2.55 -41.58 4.48
C GLU A 165 -3.94 -41.37 3.82
N ALA A 166 -4.73 -42.42 3.62
CA ALA A 166 -6.09 -42.33 3.09
C ALA A 166 -7.05 -41.61 4.07
N GLU A 167 -6.93 -41.89 5.39
CA GLU A 167 -7.74 -41.17 6.38
C GLU A 167 -7.44 -39.65 6.39
N LYS A 168 -6.17 -39.24 6.33
CA LYS A 168 -5.79 -37.83 6.21
C LYS A 168 -6.36 -37.17 4.94
N ILE A 169 -6.39 -37.92 3.82
CA ILE A 169 -6.99 -37.40 2.56
C ILE A 169 -8.51 -37.30 2.69
N LYS A 170 -9.18 -38.21 3.41
CA LYS A 170 -10.62 -38.15 3.70
C LYS A 170 -10.98 -36.91 4.53
N GLU A 171 -10.19 -36.59 5.54
CA GLU A 171 -10.37 -35.36 6.34
C GLU A 171 -10.18 -34.11 5.46
N GLU A 172 -9.13 -34.07 4.61
CA GLU A 172 -8.89 -33.00 3.65
C GLU A 172 -10.07 -32.84 2.67
N LEU A 173 -10.64 -33.95 2.19
CA LEU A 173 -11.79 -33.97 1.32
C LEU A 173 -13.05 -33.44 2.01
N ALA A 174 -13.31 -33.84 3.25
CA ALA A 174 -14.46 -33.39 4.03
C ALA A 174 -14.43 -31.87 4.23
N LEU A 175 -13.25 -31.30 4.56
CA LEU A 175 -13.05 -29.86 4.70
C LEU A 175 -13.24 -29.12 3.37
N ALA A 176 -12.72 -29.67 2.27
CA ALA A 176 -12.87 -29.07 0.94
C ALA A 176 -14.32 -29.10 0.45
N LEU A 177 -15.07 -30.16 0.72
CA LEU A 177 -16.49 -30.28 0.41
C LEU A 177 -17.35 -29.31 1.22
N ALA A 178 -17.07 -29.16 2.51
CA ALA A 178 -17.76 -28.20 3.37
C ALA A 178 -17.55 -26.77 2.89
N ALA A 179 -16.31 -26.42 2.50
CA ALA A 179 -15.99 -25.10 1.94
C ALA A 179 -16.69 -24.85 0.59
N LEU A 180 -16.74 -25.86 -0.30
CA LEU A 180 -17.44 -25.76 -1.58
C LEU A 180 -18.94 -25.58 -1.37
N LYS A 181 -19.56 -26.36 -0.51
CA LYS A 181 -20.99 -26.26 -0.18
C LYS A 181 -21.31 -24.89 0.41
N HIS A 182 -20.50 -24.37 1.32
CA HIS A 182 -20.67 -23.02 1.87
C HIS A 182 -20.60 -21.94 0.79
N ALA A 183 -19.67 -22.05 -0.17
CA ALA A 183 -19.54 -21.12 -1.27
C ALA A 183 -20.74 -21.20 -2.26
N GLU A 184 -21.27 -22.42 -2.54
CA GLU A 184 -22.46 -22.65 -3.37
C GLU A 184 -23.73 -22.12 -2.69
N ASP A 185 -23.93 -22.38 -1.39
CA ASP A 185 -25.05 -21.86 -0.61
C ASP A 185 -25.05 -20.31 -0.55
N LYS A 186 -23.86 -19.73 -0.47
CA LYS A 186 -23.68 -18.26 -0.52
C LYS A 186 -24.10 -17.70 -1.87
N MET A 187 -23.80 -18.40 -2.97
CA MET A 187 -24.16 -17.98 -4.34
C MET A 187 -25.67 -18.07 -4.58
N HIS A 188 -26.34 -19.12 -4.10
CA HIS A 188 -27.80 -19.26 -4.17
C HIS A 188 -28.54 -18.19 -3.37
N ARG A 189 -27.99 -17.76 -2.23
CA ARG A 189 -28.56 -16.67 -1.42
C ARG A 189 -28.43 -15.30 -2.07
N THR A 190 -27.37 -15.08 -2.85
CA THR A 190 -27.11 -13.79 -3.52
C THR A 190 -27.95 -13.61 -4.78
N SER A 191 -28.32 -14.69 -5.47
CA SER A 191 -29.19 -14.61 -6.66
C SER A 191 -30.68 -14.33 -6.33
N CYS A 192 -31.10 -14.50 -5.07
CA CYS A 192 -32.48 -14.33 -4.61
C CYS A 192 -32.74 -13.05 -3.80
N LYS A 193 -31.76 -12.16 -3.60
CA LYS A 193 -31.92 -10.97 -2.73
C LYS A 193 -31.37 -9.69 -3.34
N SER A 194 -32.22 -8.99 -4.08
CA SER A 194 -32.07 -7.55 -4.35
C SER A 194 -32.74 -6.67 -3.28
N GLU A 195 -33.33 -7.26 -2.23
CA GLU A 195 -34.09 -6.54 -1.19
C GLU A 195 -33.69 -7.04 0.19
N ASN A 196 -32.75 -6.39 0.85
CA ASN A 196 -32.40 -6.36 2.28
C ASN A 196 -30.90 -6.54 2.55
N ILE A 197 -30.17 -5.43 2.38
CA ILE A 197 -28.75 -5.32 2.81
C ILE A 197 -28.64 -5.25 4.36
N ASP A 198 -29.75 -4.98 5.06
CA ASP A 198 -29.74 -4.65 6.50
C ASP A 198 -29.71 -5.86 7.47
N ALA A 199 -29.75 -7.09 7.02
CA ALA A 199 -30.11 -8.23 7.88
C ALA A 199 -28.99 -9.26 8.17
N GLN A 200 -27.73 -9.07 7.77
CA GLN A 200 -26.68 -10.01 8.18
C GLN A 200 -25.93 -9.52 9.42
N PRO A 201 -25.86 -10.33 10.51
CA PRO A 201 -25.11 -9.97 11.70
C PRO A 201 -23.63 -9.81 11.36
N ILE A 202 -23.08 -8.64 11.65
CA ILE A 202 -21.64 -8.36 11.51
C ILE A 202 -20.90 -9.24 12.53
N LYS A 203 -20.01 -10.12 12.06
CA LYS A 203 -19.20 -10.96 12.93
C LYS A 203 -18.27 -10.08 13.76
N THR A 204 -18.54 -9.97 15.04
CA THR A 204 -17.79 -9.11 15.96
C THR A 204 -16.38 -9.66 16.17
N VAL A 205 -15.37 -8.79 16.11
CA VAL A 205 -13.97 -9.13 16.40
C VAL A 205 -13.76 -9.20 17.91
N THR A 206 -13.10 -10.24 18.39
CA THR A 206 -12.66 -10.35 19.79
C THR A 206 -11.26 -9.72 19.90
N LEU A 207 -11.14 -8.67 20.71
CA LEU A 207 -9.90 -7.98 20.97
C LEU A 207 -9.16 -8.59 22.16
N SER A 208 -7.82 -8.58 22.14
CA SER A 208 -6.99 -8.88 23.31
C SER A 208 -7.11 -7.76 24.37
N SER A 209 -6.55 -7.97 25.55
CA SER A 209 -6.53 -6.94 26.61
C SER A 209 -5.85 -5.66 26.14
N ALA A 210 -4.66 -5.76 25.54
CA ALA A 210 -3.92 -4.61 25.03
C ALA A 210 -4.67 -3.91 23.87
N GLN A 211 -5.29 -4.66 22.97
CA GLN A 211 -6.12 -4.10 21.90
C GLN A 211 -7.38 -3.42 22.44
N THR A 212 -7.99 -3.97 23.51
CA THR A 212 -9.17 -3.38 24.16
C THR A 212 -8.81 -2.06 24.83
N GLU A 213 -7.67 -1.96 25.45
CA GLU A 213 -7.16 -0.72 26.03
C GLU A 213 -6.91 0.33 24.94
N ALA A 214 -6.19 -0.03 23.87
CA ALA A 214 -5.92 0.85 22.73
C ALA A 214 -7.22 1.32 22.05
N TYR A 215 -8.20 0.44 21.91
CA TYR A 215 -9.53 0.77 21.42
C TYR A 215 -10.23 1.81 22.31
N SER A 216 -10.20 1.62 23.64
CA SER A 216 -10.81 2.54 24.61
C SER A 216 -10.13 3.92 24.60
N GLN A 217 -8.79 3.96 24.53
CA GLN A 217 -8.03 5.20 24.37
C GLN A 217 -8.37 5.91 23.07
N THR A 218 -8.56 5.17 21.97
CA THR A 218 -8.98 5.72 20.68
C THR A 218 -10.37 6.37 20.76
N LEU A 219 -11.33 5.73 21.41
CA LEU A 219 -12.67 6.29 21.60
C LEU A 219 -12.65 7.55 22.47
N ALA A 220 -11.81 7.57 23.51
CA ALA A 220 -11.62 8.76 24.36
C ALA A 220 -11.05 9.94 23.57
N ALA A 221 -10.11 9.69 22.65
CA ALA A 221 -9.57 10.73 21.76
C ALA A 221 -10.65 11.24 20.76
N PHE A 222 -11.46 10.35 20.22
CA PHE A 222 -12.56 10.71 19.31
C PHE A 222 -13.59 11.61 19.99
N SER A 223 -13.86 11.41 21.30
CA SER A 223 -14.76 12.29 22.04
C SER A 223 -14.23 13.73 22.14
N GLN A 224 -12.92 13.91 21.99
CA GLN A 224 -12.24 15.22 21.93
C GLN A 224 -12.11 15.75 20.48
N SER A 225 -12.67 15.07 19.49
CA SER A 225 -12.53 15.39 18.05
C SER A 225 -11.07 15.46 17.58
N LYS A 226 -10.19 14.67 18.17
CA LYS A 226 -8.76 14.62 17.80
C LYS A 226 -8.50 13.47 16.85
N PRO A 227 -7.69 13.68 15.80
CA PRO A 227 -7.07 12.59 15.05
C PRO A 227 -6.24 11.69 15.96
N VAL A 228 -6.20 10.39 15.66
CA VAL A 228 -5.51 9.40 16.47
C VAL A 228 -4.39 8.76 15.67
N LEU A 229 -3.17 8.82 16.19
CA LEU A 229 -2.05 8.02 15.72
C LEU A 229 -1.99 6.71 16.54
N ILE A 230 -2.24 5.57 15.88
CA ILE A 230 -2.00 4.25 16.48
C ILE A 230 -0.61 3.77 16.08
N GLN A 231 0.33 3.90 17.02
CA GLN A 231 1.68 3.35 16.89
C GLN A 231 1.68 1.92 17.42
N GLY A 232 1.82 0.95 16.53
CA GLY A 232 1.85 -0.45 16.96
C GLY A 232 2.88 -1.26 16.18
N VAL A 233 3.62 -2.10 16.90
CA VAL A 233 4.61 -3.00 16.28
C VAL A 233 3.98 -3.86 15.18
N THR A 234 4.79 -4.33 14.24
CA THR A 234 4.30 -5.22 13.19
C THR A 234 3.76 -6.51 13.82
N GLY A 235 2.52 -6.90 13.46
CA GLY A 235 1.87 -8.06 14.06
C GLY A 235 1.18 -7.82 15.41
N SER A 236 1.05 -6.56 15.86
CA SER A 236 0.28 -6.21 17.07
C SER A 236 -1.24 -6.32 16.90
N GLY A 237 -1.72 -6.50 15.66
CA GLY A 237 -3.15 -6.61 15.38
C GLY A 237 -3.87 -5.26 15.27
N LYS A 238 -3.21 -4.21 14.81
CA LYS A 238 -3.84 -2.90 14.50
C LYS A 238 -5.10 -3.05 13.66
N THR A 239 -5.08 -3.94 12.68
CA THR A 239 -6.21 -4.21 11.77
C THR A 239 -7.47 -4.63 12.51
N GLU A 240 -7.36 -5.39 13.60
CA GLU A 240 -8.52 -5.81 14.42
C GLU A 240 -9.20 -4.60 15.07
N ILE A 241 -8.41 -3.64 15.56
CA ILE A 241 -8.92 -2.38 16.13
C ILE A 241 -9.66 -1.58 15.04
N TYR A 242 -9.07 -1.50 13.82
CA TYR A 242 -9.71 -0.79 12.70
C TYR A 242 -11.03 -1.45 12.29
N ILE A 243 -11.07 -2.79 12.20
CA ILE A 243 -12.29 -3.52 11.90
C ILE A 243 -13.35 -3.24 12.97
N ARG A 244 -12.99 -3.28 14.24
CA ARG A 244 -13.92 -3.02 15.35
C ARG A 244 -14.51 -1.61 15.30
N LEU A 245 -13.68 -0.60 15.06
CA LEU A 245 -14.11 0.80 14.92
C LEU A 245 -14.96 1.01 13.65
N ALA A 246 -14.63 0.34 12.55
CA ALA A 246 -15.43 0.36 11.34
C ALA A 246 -16.81 -0.28 11.55
N GLN A 247 -16.89 -1.39 12.29
CA GLN A 247 -18.15 -2.01 12.68
C GLN A 247 -19.03 -1.07 13.50
N GLU A 248 -18.43 -0.33 14.43
CA GLU A 248 -19.13 0.66 15.24
C GLU A 248 -19.65 1.83 14.39
N ALA A 249 -18.84 2.36 13.46
CA ALA A 249 -19.26 3.42 12.55
C ALA A 249 -20.44 2.98 11.68
N LEU A 250 -20.37 1.77 11.10
CA LEU A 250 -21.44 1.20 10.28
C LEU A 250 -22.71 0.92 11.09
N SER A 251 -22.60 0.50 12.36
CA SER A 251 -23.76 0.28 13.23
C SER A 251 -24.52 1.57 13.54
N LYS A 252 -23.81 2.71 13.51
CA LYS A 252 -24.39 4.07 13.63
C LYS A 252 -24.90 4.62 12.30
N GLY A 253 -24.95 3.81 11.24
CA GLY A 253 -25.37 4.21 9.89
C GLY A 253 -24.36 5.11 9.17
N ARG A 254 -23.10 5.21 9.65
CA ARG A 254 -22.07 6.05 9.06
C ARG A 254 -21.13 5.22 8.17
N ASN A 255 -20.62 5.82 7.11
CA ASN A 255 -19.74 5.19 6.14
C ASN A 255 -18.28 5.19 6.57
N VAL A 256 -17.48 4.30 5.98
CA VAL A 256 -16.07 4.12 6.34
C VAL A 256 -15.19 4.18 5.09
N LEU A 257 -14.09 4.92 5.19
CA LEU A 257 -13.01 4.91 4.20
C LEU A 257 -11.75 4.30 4.83
N TYR A 258 -11.27 3.20 4.26
CA TYR A 258 -10.06 2.52 4.68
C TYR A 258 -8.99 2.67 3.59
N LEU A 259 -7.97 3.47 3.88
CA LEU A 259 -6.88 3.74 2.96
C LEU A 259 -5.66 2.87 3.27
N VAL A 260 -5.09 2.33 2.21
CA VAL A 260 -3.84 1.56 2.27
C VAL A 260 -2.88 2.04 1.18
N PRO A 261 -1.55 1.88 1.37
CA PRO A 261 -0.59 2.08 0.29
C PRO A 261 -0.91 1.20 -0.93
N GLU A 262 -0.63 1.68 -2.15
CA GLU A 262 -0.93 0.94 -3.39
C GLU A 262 -0.40 -0.50 -3.41
N ILE A 263 0.72 -0.74 -2.71
CA ILE A 263 1.40 -2.03 -2.66
C ILE A 263 0.88 -2.91 -1.51
N ALA A 264 0.26 -2.31 -0.49
CA ALA A 264 -0.32 -3.03 0.65
C ALA A 264 -1.74 -3.55 0.37
N LEU A 265 -2.36 -3.15 -0.75
CA LEU A 265 -3.66 -3.68 -1.18
C LEU A 265 -3.49 -5.14 -1.62
N SER A 266 -3.45 -6.05 -0.65
CA SER A 266 -3.30 -7.48 -0.87
C SER A 266 -4.67 -8.17 -0.84
N ARG A 267 -4.78 -9.27 -1.59
CA ARG A 267 -5.96 -10.14 -1.50
C ARG A 267 -6.25 -10.61 -0.08
N GLN A 268 -5.20 -10.81 0.70
CA GLN A 268 -5.33 -11.27 2.08
C GLN A 268 -6.06 -10.23 2.95
N LEU A 269 -5.79 -8.94 2.76
CA LEU A 269 -6.52 -7.87 3.45
C LEU A 269 -7.96 -7.75 2.91
N GLU A 270 -8.14 -7.82 1.59
CA GLU A 270 -9.49 -7.86 0.98
C GLU A 270 -10.33 -9.00 1.54
N ASP A 271 -9.79 -10.23 1.54
CA ASP A 271 -10.48 -11.43 2.03
C ASP A 271 -10.83 -11.28 3.51
N ARG A 272 -9.90 -10.77 4.32
CA ARG A 272 -10.11 -10.52 5.75
C ARG A 272 -11.21 -9.49 6.01
N LEU A 273 -11.20 -8.36 5.32
CA LEU A 273 -12.25 -7.35 5.45
C LEU A 273 -13.59 -7.88 4.91
N PHE A 274 -13.55 -8.67 3.83
CA PHE A 274 -14.74 -9.28 3.27
C PHE A 274 -15.41 -10.27 4.25
N GLU A 275 -14.65 -11.03 5.04
CA GLU A 275 -15.18 -11.90 6.10
C GLU A 275 -16.01 -11.15 7.14
N HIS A 276 -15.70 -9.87 7.40
CA HIS A 276 -16.38 -9.05 8.40
C HIS A 276 -17.49 -8.17 7.83
N PHE A 277 -17.32 -7.67 6.61
CA PHE A 277 -18.20 -6.64 6.03
C PHE A 277 -19.02 -7.13 4.85
N ASN A 278 -18.70 -8.30 4.28
CA ASN A 278 -19.41 -8.91 3.15
C ASN A 278 -19.61 -7.93 1.98
N GLU A 279 -20.85 -7.77 1.51
CA GLU A 279 -21.22 -6.94 0.36
C GLU A 279 -21.11 -5.42 0.61
N ARG A 280 -20.95 -5.01 1.87
CA ARG A 280 -20.68 -3.61 2.22
C ARG A 280 -19.26 -3.16 1.85
N LEU A 281 -18.36 -4.12 1.60
CA LEU A 281 -16.98 -3.83 1.20
C LEU A 281 -16.88 -3.52 -0.29
N MET A 282 -16.47 -2.31 -0.60
CA MET A 282 -16.12 -1.86 -1.95
C MET A 282 -14.61 -1.69 -2.06
N VAL A 283 -13.98 -2.26 -3.09
CA VAL A 283 -12.54 -2.14 -3.32
C VAL A 283 -12.29 -1.17 -4.46
N PHE A 284 -11.41 -0.20 -4.24
CA PHE A 284 -11.09 0.85 -5.22
C PHE A 284 -9.59 1.08 -5.33
N HIS A 285 -9.02 0.88 -6.52
CA HIS A 285 -7.60 1.11 -6.78
C HIS A 285 -7.30 1.59 -8.20
N SER A 286 -6.08 2.08 -8.43
CA SER A 286 -5.66 2.69 -9.69
C SER A 286 -5.71 1.73 -10.90
N ALA A 287 -5.62 0.42 -10.69
CA ALA A 287 -5.70 -0.60 -11.74
C ALA A 287 -7.14 -0.97 -12.17
N GLU A 288 -8.16 -0.42 -11.49
CA GLU A 288 -9.56 -0.62 -11.89
C GLU A 288 -9.85 0.08 -13.23
N THR A 289 -10.73 -0.54 -14.03
CA THR A 289 -11.19 0.08 -15.27
C THR A 289 -12.01 1.35 -15.00
N ALA A 290 -12.05 2.27 -15.95
CA ALA A 290 -12.85 3.49 -15.80
C ALA A 290 -14.34 3.16 -15.56
N ALA A 291 -14.85 2.08 -16.14
CA ALA A 291 -16.20 1.57 -15.91
C ALA A 291 -16.42 1.12 -14.46
N SER A 292 -15.50 0.32 -13.91
CA SER A 292 -15.55 -0.17 -12.53
C SER A 292 -15.49 1.00 -11.54
N ARG A 293 -14.64 2.00 -11.80
CA ARG A 293 -14.54 3.21 -10.95
C ARG A 293 -15.84 4.01 -10.90
N ARG A 294 -16.53 4.16 -12.05
CA ARG A 294 -17.83 4.84 -12.11
C ARG A 294 -18.89 4.06 -11.35
N ALA A 295 -18.98 2.75 -11.56
CA ALA A 295 -19.93 1.90 -10.84
C ALA A 295 -19.70 1.96 -9.32
N THR A 296 -18.45 1.99 -8.87
CA THR A 296 -18.12 2.17 -7.44
C THR A 296 -18.53 3.57 -6.95
N ALA A 297 -18.26 4.62 -7.72
CA ALA A 297 -18.64 5.98 -7.35
C ALA A 297 -20.17 6.14 -7.25
N GLU A 298 -20.93 5.54 -8.17
CA GLU A 298 -22.39 5.53 -8.16
C GLU A 298 -22.95 4.74 -6.96
N ALA A 299 -22.40 3.56 -6.69
CA ALA A 299 -22.77 2.76 -5.53
C ALA A 299 -22.48 3.48 -4.20
N ILE A 300 -21.38 4.23 -4.12
CA ILE A 300 -21.07 5.08 -2.95
C ILE A 300 -22.11 6.20 -2.82
N ARG A 301 -22.45 6.88 -3.90
CA ARG A 301 -23.36 8.02 -3.91
C ARG A 301 -24.80 7.65 -3.50
N SER A 302 -25.28 6.50 -3.95
CA SER A 302 -26.60 5.98 -3.66
C SER A 302 -26.67 5.09 -2.42
N GLY A 303 -25.54 4.53 -1.96
CA GLY A 303 -25.47 3.54 -0.90
C GLY A 303 -25.38 4.13 0.51
N LYS A 304 -25.82 3.36 1.49
CA LYS A 304 -25.65 3.65 2.93
C LYS A 304 -24.97 2.48 3.61
N GLY A 305 -24.14 2.78 4.62
CA GLY A 305 -23.49 1.75 5.42
C GLY A 305 -22.42 0.96 4.64
N TYR A 306 -21.64 1.62 3.80
CA TYR A 306 -20.53 1.03 3.03
C TYR A 306 -19.17 1.23 3.72
N ILE A 307 -18.25 0.35 3.39
CA ILE A 307 -16.81 0.52 3.65
C ILE A 307 -16.06 0.48 2.32
N VAL A 308 -15.26 1.51 2.05
CA VAL A 308 -14.37 1.56 0.88
C VAL A 308 -12.96 1.21 1.32
N LEU A 309 -12.41 0.11 0.80
CA LEU A 309 -10.98 -0.19 0.86
C LEU A 309 -10.32 0.37 -0.40
N GLY A 310 -9.43 1.33 -0.24
CA GLY A 310 -8.81 1.95 -1.39
C GLY A 310 -7.42 2.50 -1.17
N THR A 311 -6.82 2.95 -2.27
CA THR A 311 -5.57 3.68 -2.26
C THR A 311 -5.84 5.19 -2.21
N ARG A 312 -4.79 6.02 -2.23
CA ARG A 312 -4.93 7.50 -2.18
C ARG A 312 -5.98 8.09 -3.12
N SER A 313 -6.24 7.44 -4.27
CA SER A 313 -7.25 7.94 -5.23
C SER A 313 -8.69 7.78 -4.73
N ALA A 314 -8.95 6.92 -3.74
CA ALA A 314 -10.26 6.74 -3.15
C ALA A 314 -10.73 7.98 -2.35
N LEU A 315 -9.82 8.88 -1.99
CA LEU A 315 -10.15 10.15 -1.32
C LEU A 315 -11.09 11.06 -2.13
N PHE A 316 -11.03 10.96 -3.46
CA PHE A 316 -11.84 11.77 -4.37
C PHE A 316 -13.13 11.09 -4.84
N LEU A 317 -13.53 9.99 -4.22
CA LEU A 317 -14.84 9.40 -4.44
C LEU A 317 -15.95 10.27 -3.80
N PRO A 318 -17.18 10.20 -4.28
CA PRO A 318 -18.30 11.00 -3.78
C PRO A 318 -18.79 10.50 -2.41
N HIS A 319 -17.93 10.62 -1.41
CA HIS A 319 -18.24 10.19 -0.05
C HIS A 319 -19.32 11.08 0.59
N HIS A 320 -20.21 10.46 1.33
CA HIS A 320 -21.18 11.14 2.18
C HIS A 320 -21.25 10.41 3.54
N ASP A 321 -21.69 11.11 4.58
CA ASP A 321 -21.89 10.56 5.94
C ASP A 321 -20.68 9.72 6.45
N LEU A 322 -19.44 10.12 6.12
CA LEU A 322 -18.26 9.44 6.63
C LEU A 322 -18.21 9.54 8.17
N GLY A 323 -18.12 8.39 8.84
CA GLY A 323 -17.96 8.27 10.28
C GLY A 323 -16.54 7.96 10.70
N LEU A 324 -15.80 7.25 9.86
CA LEU A 324 -14.43 6.83 10.13
C LEU A 324 -13.59 6.86 8.86
N ILE A 325 -12.40 7.41 8.99
CA ILE A 325 -11.33 7.28 7.98
C ILE A 325 -10.15 6.56 8.65
N VAL A 326 -9.67 5.50 8.03
CA VAL A 326 -8.45 4.77 8.44
C VAL A 326 -7.38 5.00 7.38
N VAL A 327 -6.21 5.44 7.80
CA VAL A 327 -5.01 5.55 6.95
C VAL A 327 -3.97 4.59 7.51
N ASP A 328 -3.91 3.40 6.95
CA ASP A 328 -2.94 2.38 7.39
C ASP A 328 -1.58 2.62 6.75
N GLU A 329 -0.50 2.31 7.50
CA GLU A 329 0.89 2.60 7.10
C GLU A 329 1.06 4.07 6.63
N GLU A 330 0.63 5.04 7.45
CA GLU A 330 0.55 6.48 7.13
C GLU A 330 1.86 7.09 6.60
N HIS A 331 2.99 6.50 7.02
CA HIS A 331 4.34 6.92 6.65
C HIS A 331 4.74 6.51 5.22
N ASP A 332 3.97 5.62 4.56
CA ASP A 332 4.36 5.09 3.26
C ASP A 332 4.40 6.18 2.18
N SER A 333 5.52 6.24 1.47
CA SER A 333 5.78 7.23 0.43
C SER A 333 4.79 7.16 -0.74
N SER A 334 4.05 6.07 -0.93
CA SER A 334 3.06 5.93 -1.99
C SER A 334 1.81 6.80 -1.78
N TYR A 335 1.60 7.32 -0.57
CA TYR A 335 0.57 8.33 -0.34
C TYR A 335 0.89 9.67 -1.02
N LYS A 336 2.15 9.98 -1.31
CA LYS A 336 2.53 11.16 -2.07
C LYS A 336 2.39 10.94 -3.57
N GLN A 337 1.62 11.79 -4.24
CA GLN A 337 1.57 11.86 -5.70
C GLN A 337 2.66 12.79 -6.22
N ASP A 338 3.59 12.27 -7.01
CA ASP A 338 4.67 13.07 -7.61
C ASP A 338 4.23 13.71 -8.93
N SER A 339 3.44 13.00 -9.73
CA SER A 339 2.96 13.44 -11.05
C SER A 339 1.73 12.63 -11.45
N PRO A 340 0.76 13.21 -12.19
CA PRO A 340 0.62 14.65 -12.50
C PRO A 340 0.14 15.47 -11.29
N ALA A 341 -0.06 16.78 -11.47
CA ALA A 341 -0.81 17.60 -10.50
C ALA A 341 -2.27 17.09 -10.40
N PRO A 342 -2.88 17.21 -9.20
CA PRO A 342 -2.37 17.73 -7.93
C PRO A 342 -1.32 16.81 -7.31
N ARG A 343 -0.25 17.40 -6.78
CA ARG A 343 0.83 16.65 -6.10
C ARG A 343 0.54 16.50 -4.61
N TYR A 344 -0.63 15.97 -4.30
CA TYR A 344 -1.14 15.84 -2.95
C TYR A 344 -0.49 14.67 -2.17
N ASN A 345 -0.56 14.74 -0.86
CA ASN A 345 -0.29 13.63 0.05
C ASN A 345 -1.63 13.05 0.53
N GLY A 346 -1.83 11.75 0.35
CA GLY A 346 -3.09 11.07 0.71
C GLY A 346 -3.40 11.13 2.20
N ARG A 347 -2.40 11.02 3.08
CA ARG A 347 -2.57 11.16 4.52
C ARG A 347 -3.12 12.55 4.88
N ASP A 348 -2.46 13.59 4.41
CA ASP A 348 -2.85 14.98 4.72
C ASP A 348 -4.21 15.32 4.12
N THR A 349 -4.49 14.82 2.90
CA THR A 349 -5.80 14.97 2.25
C THR A 349 -6.90 14.20 3.01
N ALA A 350 -6.59 13.04 3.62
CA ALA A 350 -7.51 12.31 4.48
C ALA A 350 -7.88 13.11 5.74
N LEU A 351 -6.92 13.84 6.33
CA LEU A 351 -7.18 14.78 7.43
C LEU A 351 -8.11 15.92 6.99
N MET A 352 -7.91 16.48 5.80
CA MET A 352 -8.81 17.49 5.23
C MET A 352 -10.23 16.94 5.02
N LEU A 353 -10.34 15.73 4.45
CA LEU A 353 -11.61 15.06 4.23
C LEU A 353 -12.33 14.76 5.55
N SER A 354 -11.59 14.31 6.57
CA SER A 354 -12.10 14.06 7.91
C SER A 354 -12.72 15.34 8.52
N ALA A 355 -12.03 16.47 8.38
CA ALA A 355 -12.53 17.76 8.87
C ALA A 355 -13.82 18.20 8.14
N ILE A 356 -13.91 18.00 6.82
CA ILE A 356 -15.10 18.33 6.01
C ILE A 356 -16.31 17.50 6.47
N HIS A 357 -16.13 16.19 6.66
CA HIS A 357 -17.20 15.26 7.05
C HIS A 357 -17.44 15.19 8.57
N ARG A 358 -16.63 15.87 9.38
CA ARG A 358 -16.61 15.74 10.85
C ARG A 358 -16.55 14.26 11.24
N SER A 359 -15.71 13.52 10.57
CA SER A 359 -15.50 12.09 10.81
C SER A 359 -14.31 11.87 11.73
N ASN A 360 -14.30 10.74 12.42
CA ASN A 360 -13.11 10.29 13.13
C ASN A 360 -12.04 9.84 12.14
N ILE A 361 -10.77 10.02 12.50
CA ILE A 361 -9.66 9.57 11.68
C ILE A 361 -8.59 8.87 12.50
N ILE A 362 -8.08 7.78 11.96
CA ILE A 362 -6.97 7.00 12.50
C ILE A 362 -5.83 6.99 11.50
N LEU A 363 -4.65 7.28 12.00
CA LEU A 363 -3.39 7.12 11.28
C LEU A 363 -2.66 5.94 11.93
N GLY A 364 -2.44 4.87 11.18
CA GLY A 364 -1.81 3.66 11.70
C GLY A 364 -0.40 3.47 11.18
N SER A 365 0.54 3.16 12.04
CA SER A 365 1.92 2.88 11.64
C SER A 365 2.68 2.07 12.70
N ALA A 366 3.62 1.23 12.24
CA ALA A 366 4.66 0.68 13.12
C ALA A 366 5.81 1.66 13.30
N THR A 367 6.05 2.49 12.30
CA THR A 367 7.15 3.46 12.19
C THR A 367 6.60 4.81 11.75
N PRO A 368 5.91 5.54 12.65
CA PRO A 368 5.25 6.79 12.30
C PRO A 368 6.21 7.81 11.67
N SER A 369 5.66 8.65 10.80
CA SER A 369 6.39 9.79 10.25
C SER A 369 6.73 10.81 11.35
N LEU A 370 7.83 11.54 11.17
CA LEU A 370 8.24 12.58 12.14
C LEU A 370 7.20 13.68 12.27
N GLU A 371 6.47 13.99 11.19
CA GLU A 371 5.35 14.94 11.20
C GLU A 371 4.25 14.51 12.17
N GLU A 372 3.89 13.21 12.14
CA GLU A 372 2.81 12.71 13.00
C GLU A 372 3.25 12.59 14.47
N ILE A 373 4.50 12.19 14.72
CA ILE A 373 5.08 12.22 16.08
C ILE A 373 5.02 13.64 16.63
N TYR A 374 5.46 14.62 15.83
CA TYR A 374 5.43 16.03 16.22
C TYR A 374 3.99 16.55 16.46
N ASN A 375 3.03 16.16 15.63
CA ASN A 375 1.62 16.51 15.84
C ASN A 375 1.10 15.95 17.18
N CYS A 376 1.52 14.76 17.56
CA CYS A 376 1.17 14.16 18.85
C CYS A 376 1.84 14.91 20.01
N GLU A 377 3.12 15.26 19.91
CA GLU A 377 3.85 16.03 20.92
C GLU A 377 3.25 17.44 21.13
N CYS A 378 2.78 18.07 20.04
CA CYS A 378 2.07 19.34 20.11
C CYS A 378 0.61 19.22 20.61
N GLY A 379 0.12 18.02 20.90
CA GLY A 379 -1.24 17.77 21.36
C GLY A 379 -2.34 17.97 20.30
N ARG A 380 -1.97 18.10 19.02
CA ARG A 380 -2.89 18.19 17.89
C ARG A 380 -3.53 16.85 17.60
N HIS A 381 -2.75 15.78 17.68
CA HIS A 381 -3.18 14.39 17.53
C HIS A 381 -3.01 13.64 18.86
N SER A 382 -3.77 12.59 19.07
CA SER A 382 -3.62 11.70 20.22
C SER A 382 -2.78 10.49 19.82
N LEU A 383 -1.81 10.12 20.67
CA LEU A 383 -0.97 8.95 20.47
C LEU A 383 -1.53 7.76 21.27
N VAL A 384 -1.81 6.67 20.60
CA VAL A 384 -2.17 5.36 21.20
C VAL A 384 -1.06 4.37 20.84
N ARG A 385 -0.50 3.68 21.84
CA ARG A 385 0.58 2.69 21.63
C ARG A 385 0.07 1.29 21.80
N LEU A 386 0.51 0.40 20.91
CA LEU A 386 0.25 -1.04 20.92
C LEU A 386 1.59 -1.78 20.81
N GLU A 387 2.25 -1.95 21.94
CA GLU A 387 3.64 -2.42 22.00
C GLU A 387 3.75 -3.95 21.96
N GLU A 388 2.69 -4.67 22.33
CA GLU A 388 2.67 -6.13 22.37
C GLU A 388 2.31 -6.73 21.00
N ARG A 389 3.03 -7.79 20.61
CA ARG A 389 2.64 -8.63 19.47
C ARG A 389 1.51 -9.57 19.86
N TYR A 390 0.52 -9.74 18.97
CA TYR A 390 -0.68 -10.56 19.23
C TYR A 390 -0.38 -12.01 19.63
N HIS A 391 0.71 -12.60 19.12
CA HIS A 391 1.10 -13.98 19.39
C HIS A 391 2.19 -14.11 20.46
N GLY A 392 2.54 -13.06 21.19
CA GLY A 392 3.56 -13.11 22.26
C GLY A 392 4.97 -13.48 21.76
N THR A 393 5.23 -13.37 20.45
CA THR A 393 6.56 -13.65 19.89
C THR A 393 7.53 -12.53 20.25
N GLU A 394 8.74 -12.92 20.69
CA GLU A 394 9.83 -11.99 20.98
C GLU A 394 10.26 -11.24 19.70
N ASP A 395 10.81 -10.04 19.88
CA ASP A 395 11.44 -9.31 18.78
C ASP A 395 12.66 -10.07 18.26
N ALA A 396 12.92 -9.95 16.96
CA ALA A 396 14.12 -10.51 16.36
C ALA A 396 15.37 -9.88 16.99
N ASP A 397 16.39 -10.71 17.24
CA ASP A 397 17.71 -10.22 17.63
C ASP A 397 18.28 -9.36 16.50
N VAL A 398 18.88 -8.25 16.87
CA VAL A 398 19.49 -7.32 15.91
C VAL A 398 21.00 -7.40 16.01
N GLU A 399 21.65 -7.62 14.88
CA GLU A 399 23.09 -7.59 14.78
C GLU A 399 23.56 -6.61 13.72
N ILE A 400 24.51 -5.74 14.09
CA ILE A 400 25.14 -4.79 13.17
C ILE A 400 26.55 -5.26 12.89
N ILE A 401 26.87 -5.49 11.62
CA ILE A 401 28.21 -5.92 11.18
C ILE A 401 28.92 -4.74 10.52
N ASP A 402 30.05 -4.33 11.12
CA ASP A 402 30.94 -3.31 10.55
C ASP A 402 31.73 -3.91 9.37
N THR A 403 31.32 -3.57 8.16
CA THR A 403 32.00 -4.05 6.94
C THR A 403 33.42 -3.52 6.76
N LYS A 404 33.79 -2.39 7.40
CA LYS A 404 35.17 -1.88 7.39
C LYS A 404 36.07 -2.74 8.29
N ALA A 405 35.60 -3.04 9.49
CA ALA A 405 36.31 -3.94 10.42
C ALA A 405 36.50 -5.33 9.79
N GLU A 406 35.45 -5.86 9.16
CA GLU A 406 35.51 -7.16 8.46
C GLU A 406 36.51 -7.14 7.28
N ARG A 407 36.53 -6.08 6.49
CA ARG A 407 37.52 -5.94 5.38
C ARG A 407 38.96 -5.92 5.89
N ARG A 408 39.24 -5.19 6.98
CA ARG A 408 40.57 -5.15 7.61
C ARG A 408 41.03 -6.53 8.07
N LYS A 409 40.10 -7.36 8.57
CA LYS A 409 40.34 -8.74 8.99
C LYS A 409 40.34 -9.74 7.82
N ARG A 410 40.18 -9.29 6.58
CA ARG A 410 39.94 -10.14 5.40
C ARG A 410 38.71 -11.06 5.57
N GLY A 411 37.74 -10.59 6.33
CA GLY A 411 36.49 -11.30 6.66
C GLY A 411 35.37 -11.11 5.64
N MET A 412 35.60 -10.46 4.50
CA MET A 412 34.60 -10.28 3.45
C MET A 412 34.82 -11.25 2.29
N VAL A 413 33.75 -11.90 1.83
CA VAL A 413 33.68 -12.69 0.59
C VAL A 413 32.70 -12.00 -0.34
N GLY A 414 33.19 -11.26 -1.32
CA GLY A 414 32.33 -10.40 -2.13
C GLY A 414 31.58 -9.33 -1.28
N ASN A 415 30.26 -9.35 -1.33
CA ASN A 415 29.39 -8.48 -0.52
C ASN A 415 29.02 -9.07 0.84
N PHE A 416 29.40 -10.29 1.16
CA PHE A 416 29.05 -11.00 2.38
C PHE A 416 30.19 -11.01 3.38
N SER A 417 29.95 -10.67 4.64
CA SER A 417 30.91 -10.94 5.71
C SER A 417 30.89 -12.43 6.08
N ARG A 418 32.03 -12.97 6.51
CA ARG A 418 32.11 -14.36 7.00
C ARG A 418 31.14 -14.60 8.15
N LYS A 419 30.95 -13.60 9.00
CA LYS A 419 29.98 -13.68 10.10
C LYS A 419 28.56 -13.86 9.58
N LEU A 420 28.15 -13.09 8.57
CA LEU A 420 26.84 -13.26 7.94
C LEU A 420 26.72 -14.63 7.27
N ILE A 421 27.77 -15.09 6.58
CA ILE A 421 27.77 -16.42 5.95
C ILE A 421 27.54 -17.52 6.99
N CYS A 422 28.24 -17.48 8.14
CA CYS A 422 28.02 -18.45 9.23
C CYS A 422 26.56 -18.44 9.72
N HIS A 423 25.97 -17.28 9.97
CA HIS A 423 24.56 -17.21 10.40
C HIS A 423 23.58 -17.72 9.32
N MET A 424 23.89 -17.48 8.04
CA MET A 424 23.08 -18.04 6.94
C MET A 424 23.19 -19.57 6.88
N GLU A 425 24.40 -20.12 7.06
CA GLU A 425 24.65 -21.58 7.11
C GLU A 425 23.89 -22.22 8.27
N GLU A 426 23.94 -21.63 9.46
CA GLU A 426 23.20 -22.08 10.64
C GLU A 426 21.69 -22.08 10.38
N ALA A 427 21.13 -20.94 9.92
CA ALA A 427 19.71 -20.81 9.62
C ALA A 427 19.22 -21.85 8.60
N LEU A 428 20.00 -22.06 7.51
CA LEU A 428 19.64 -23.04 6.47
C LEU A 428 19.77 -24.48 6.95
N LYS A 429 20.77 -24.78 7.80
CA LYS A 429 20.96 -26.12 8.40
C LYS A 429 19.80 -26.52 9.32
N ASP A 430 19.25 -25.53 10.04
CA ASP A 430 18.10 -25.72 10.93
C ASP A 430 16.75 -25.75 10.17
N GLY A 431 16.80 -25.69 8.83
CA GLY A 431 15.61 -25.72 7.97
C GLY A 431 14.87 -24.38 7.85
N GLY A 432 15.47 -23.29 8.35
CA GLY A 432 14.96 -21.94 8.24
C GLY A 432 15.18 -21.34 6.86
N GLN A 433 14.48 -20.24 6.59
CA GLN A 433 14.61 -19.48 5.34
C GLN A 433 15.35 -18.16 5.58
N VAL A 434 16.08 -17.72 4.54
CA VAL A 434 16.87 -16.49 4.57
C VAL A 434 16.33 -15.48 3.57
N MET A 435 16.20 -14.23 4.00
CA MET A 435 15.88 -13.11 3.12
C MET A 435 17.06 -12.14 3.05
N ILE A 436 17.51 -11.84 1.83
CA ILE A 436 18.60 -10.91 1.58
C ILE A 436 18.04 -9.64 0.93
N LEU A 437 18.29 -8.52 1.57
CA LEU A 437 17.74 -7.24 1.18
C LEU A 437 18.84 -6.28 0.73
N ARG A 438 18.54 -5.58 -0.36
CA ARG A 438 19.38 -4.52 -0.88
C ARG A 438 18.57 -3.37 -1.43
N SER A 439 19.09 -2.15 -1.29
CA SER A 439 18.51 -0.99 -1.97
C SER A 439 18.85 -1.03 -3.47
N ARG A 440 17.81 -1.04 -4.32
CA ARG A 440 17.99 -0.82 -5.76
C ARG A 440 18.18 0.66 -6.11
N ARG A 441 17.65 1.55 -5.26
CA ARG A 441 17.64 3.01 -5.48
C ARG A 441 18.92 3.70 -5.05
N ALA A 442 20.05 2.97 -4.85
CA ALA A 442 21.34 3.61 -4.96
C ALA A 442 21.45 4.12 -6.40
N TRP A 443 20.99 5.35 -6.62
CA TRP A 443 21.24 6.06 -7.87
C TRP A 443 22.70 5.86 -8.17
N SER A 444 23.00 5.40 -9.37
CA SER A 444 24.35 5.06 -9.84
C SER A 444 25.35 6.23 -9.74
N SER A 445 24.90 7.34 -9.24
CA SER A 445 25.62 8.60 -9.11
C SER A 445 26.11 8.95 -7.70
N ALA A 446 25.63 8.29 -6.63
CA ALA A 446 26.17 8.52 -5.30
C ALA A 446 27.52 7.80 -5.13
N ILE A 447 28.48 8.46 -4.46
CA ILE A 447 29.80 7.92 -4.17
C ILE A 447 30.03 7.76 -2.67
N GLN A 448 30.83 6.78 -2.29
CA GLN A 448 31.19 6.50 -0.90
C GLN A 448 32.69 6.23 -0.80
N CYS A 449 33.29 6.67 0.28
CA CYS A 449 34.68 6.33 0.59
C CYS A 449 34.79 4.86 0.97
N THR A 450 35.76 4.14 0.39
CA THR A 450 36.01 2.73 0.69
C THR A 450 36.59 2.51 2.08
N GLU A 451 37.27 3.52 2.65
CA GLU A 451 37.96 3.42 3.93
C GLU A 451 37.10 3.89 5.11
N CYS A 452 36.60 5.13 5.07
CA CYS A 452 35.82 5.70 6.18
C CYS A 452 34.30 5.64 5.98
N GLY A 453 33.82 5.22 4.78
CA GLY A 453 32.39 5.13 4.49
C GLY A 453 31.70 6.47 4.29
N ASP A 454 32.45 7.59 4.25
CA ASP A 454 31.84 8.92 4.06
C ASP A 454 31.12 9.03 2.71
N ILE A 455 29.93 9.60 2.76
CA ILE A 455 29.11 9.93 1.58
C ILE A 455 29.05 11.45 1.50
N PRO A 456 29.62 12.09 0.47
CA PRO A 456 29.65 13.54 0.34
C PRO A 456 28.24 14.13 0.34
N LYS A 457 27.99 15.10 1.19
CA LYS A 457 26.72 15.82 1.31
C LYS A 457 26.84 17.27 0.87
N CYS A 458 25.73 17.81 0.37
CA CYS A 458 25.63 19.23 0.09
C CYS A 458 25.64 20.03 1.40
N PRO A 459 26.54 21.02 1.56
CA PRO A 459 26.64 21.79 2.81
C PRO A 459 25.41 22.69 3.06
N HIS A 460 24.58 22.93 2.04
CA HIS A 460 23.38 23.79 2.15
C HIS A 460 22.09 22.97 2.37
N CYS A 461 22.01 21.79 1.76
CA CYS A 461 20.77 20.97 1.77
C CYS A 461 20.90 19.71 2.61
N ASN A 462 22.09 19.38 3.10
CA ASN A 462 22.41 18.14 3.84
C ASN A 462 21.99 16.84 3.14
N VAL A 463 21.80 16.88 1.81
CA VAL A 463 21.49 15.70 0.97
C VAL A 463 22.74 15.19 0.29
N SER A 464 22.81 13.88 -0.01
CA SER A 464 23.92 13.26 -0.73
C SER A 464 24.10 13.90 -2.11
N LEU A 465 25.37 14.06 -2.53
CA LEU A 465 25.73 14.59 -3.84
C LEU A 465 25.79 13.46 -4.88
N SER A 466 25.40 13.77 -6.12
CA SER A 466 25.49 12.86 -7.26
C SER A 466 26.72 13.14 -8.11
N LEU A 467 27.41 12.08 -8.51
CA LEU A 467 28.49 12.16 -9.50
C LEU A 467 27.91 12.21 -10.91
N HIS A 468 28.14 13.30 -11.61
CA HIS A 468 27.87 13.46 -13.04
C HIS A 468 29.15 13.33 -13.82
N LYS A 469 29.25 12.27 -14.61
CA LYS A 469 30.35 12.06 -15.55
C LYS A 469 30.04 12.82 -16.85
N ALA A 470 30.86 13.77 -17.20
CA ALA A 470 30.78 14.49 -18.47
C ALA A 470 32.11 14.34 -19.23
N SER A 471 32.05 14.47 -20.57
CA SER A 471 33.26 14.48 -21.41
C SER A 471 34.12 15.67 -21.03
N GLY A 472 35.05 15.47 -20.09
CA GLY A 472 36.07 16.45 -19.72
C GLY A 472 36.25 16.69 -18.22
N THR A 473 35.22 16.78 -17.41
CA THR A 473 35.34 16.97 -15.94
C THR A 473 34.16 16.39 -15.21
N ASP A 474 34.43 15.41 -14.34
CA ASP A 474 33.44 14.86 -13.44
C ASP A 474 33.05 15.89 -12.37
N ARG A 475 31.76 16.03 -12.08
CA ARG A 475 31.21 16.99 -11.11
C ARG A 475 30.27 16.33 -10.14
N MET A 476 30.29 16.81 -8.91
CA MET A 476 29.29 16.46 -7.90
C MET A 476 28.15 17.47 -7.96
N VAL A 477 26.91 17.04 -8.08
CA VAL A 477 25.73 17.89 -8.23
C VAL A 477 24.75 17.63 -7.09
N CYS A 478 24.25 18.71 -6.51
CA CYS A 478 23.11 18.65 -5.61
C CYS A 478 21.82 18.84 -6.41
N HIS A 479 20.98 17.81 -6.52
CA HIS A 479 19.71 17.92 -7.23
C HIS A 479 18.61 18.70 -6.47
N TYR A 480 18.90 19.13 -5.23
CA TYR A 480 17.99 19.98 -4.45
C TYR A 480 18.17 21.46 -4.78
N CYS A 481 19.40 21.96 -4.76
CA CYS A 481 19.68 23.38 -4.98
C CYS A 481 20.42 23.68 -6.30
N GLY A 482 20.70 22.66 -7.11
CA GLY A 482 21.40 22.80 -8.39
C GLY A 482 22.90 23.09 -8.28
N ARG A 483 23.46 23.29 -7.07
CA ARG A 483 24.88 23.61 -6.90
C ARG A 483 25.77 22.46 -7.34
N THR A 484 26.88 22.82 -7.96
CA THR A 484 27.89 21.89 -8.43
C THR A 484 29.16 22.04 -7.60
N PHE A 485 29.82 20.91 -7.33
CA PHE A 485 31.06 20.82 -6.58
C PHE A 485 32.09 20.03 -7.42
N ARG A 486 33.36 20.29 -7.18
CA ARG A 486 34.43 19.56 -7.84
C ARG A 486 34.45 18.13 -7.32
N TYR A 487 34.51 17.15 -8.23
CA TYR A 487 34.73 15.76 -7.89
C TYR A 487 36.18 15.54 -7.46
N SER A 488 36.39 14.71 -6.44
CA SER A 488 37.70 14.17 -6.08
C SER A 488 37.58 12.64 -6.00
N SER A 489 38.52 11.93 -6.55
CA SER A 489 38.64 10.46 -6.41
C SER A 489 39.10 10.03 -5.03
N THR A 490 39.53 11.01 -4.19
CA THR A 490 40.01 10.79 -2.83
C THR A 490 39.06 11.45 -1.82
N CYS A 491 38.82 10.78 -0.72
CA CYS A 491 38.01 11.27 0.39
C CYS A 491 38.64 12.48 1.07
N LYS A 492 37.84 13.50 1.41
CA LYS A 492 38.32 14.68 2.13
C LYS A 492 38.69 14.39 3.58
N ASN A 493 38.08 13.35 4.19
CA ASN A 493 38.26 13.06 5.62
C ASN A 493 39.43 12.11 5.91
N CYS A 494 39.64 11.08 5.06
CA CYS A 494 40.65 10.04 5.33
C CYS A 494 41.59 9.76 4.13
N HIS A 495 41.45 10.49 3.03
CA HIS A 495 42.19 10.32 1.78
C HIS A 495 41.98 8.95 1.10
N GLY A 496 41.06 8.12 1.56
CA GLY A 496 40.69 6.85 0.92
C GLY A 496 40.02 7.04 -0.45
N GLU A 497 39.93 5.98 -1.21
CA GLU A 497 39.36 5.97 -2.57
C GLU A 497 37.83 6.17 -2.51
N MET A 498 37.28 7.04 -3.39
CA MET A 498 35.87 7.26 -3.57
C MET A 498 35.32 6.37 -4.68
N LYS A 499 34.39 5.46 -4.35
CA LYS A 499 33.75 4.55 -5.31
C LYS A 499 32.24 4.79 -5.41
N SER A 500 31.68 4.50 -6.58
CA SER A 500 30.24 4.53 -6.79
C SER A 500 29.52 3.51 -5.89
N LEU A 501 28.49 3.95 -5.18
CA LEU A 501 27.58 3.09 -4.45
C LEU A 501 26.70 2.35 -5.46
N GLY A 502 26.98 1.08 -5.72
CA GLY A 502 26.09 0.29 -6.52
C GLY A 502 26.73 -0.92 -7.19
N ALA A 503 26.45 -2.11 -6.69
CA ALA A 503 26.46 -3.35 -7.46
C ALA A 503 25.01 -3.82 -7.57
N GLY A 504 24.56 -4.35 -8.72
CA GLY A 504 23.16 -4.77 -8.92
C GLY A 504 22.75 -5.94 -8.03
N THR A 505 21.44 -6.14 -7.84
CA THR A 505 20.82 -7.29 -7.14
C THR A 505 21.23 -8.62 -7.78
N GLN A 506 21.45 -8.64 -9.08
CA GLN A 506 21.94 -9.80 -9.84
C GLN A 506 23.29 -10.32 -9.31
N ARG A 507 24.23 -9.42 -9.02
CA ARG A 507 25.54 -9.81 -8.48
C ARG A 507 25.45 -10.46 -7.10
N ILE A 508 24.49 -10.03 -6.25
CA ILE A 508 24.26 -10.64 -4.94
C ILE A 508 23.68 -12.04 -5.08
N GLU A 509 22.77 -12.24 -6.03
CA GLU A 509 22.22 -13.56 -6.34
C GLU A 509 23.32 -14.52 -6.81
N GLU A 510 24.20 -14.06 -7.73
CA GLU A 510 25.35 -14.84 -8.24
C GLU A 510 26.34 -15.18 -7.12
N GLU A 511 26.67 -14.22 -6.25
CA GLU A 511 27.55 -14.45 -5.10
C GLU A 511 26.90 -15.40 -4.08
N ALA A 512 25.61 -15.27 -3.81
CA ALA A 512 24.88 -16.18 -2.92
C ALA A 512 24.82 -17.60 -3.50
N ALA A 513 24.59 -17.75 -4.82
CA ALA A 513 24.60 -19.05 -5.48
C ALA A 513 25.95 -19.75 -5.43
N ALA A 514 27.04 -18.99 -5.52
CA ALA A 514 28.40 -19.52 -5.37
C ALA A 514 28.72 -19.95 -3.92
N LEU A 515 28.19 -19.22 -2.92
CA LEU A 515 28.38 -19.54 -1.50
C LEU A 515 27.51 -20.70 -1.02
N PHE A 516 26.27 -20.80 -1.54
CA PHE A 516 25.26 -21.80 -1.12
C PHE A 516 24.77 -22.65 -2.30
N PRO A 517 25.64 -23.50 -2.91
CA PRO A 517 25.30 -24.20 -4.15
C PRO A 517 24.18 -25.25 -3.98
N ASN A 518 23.90 -25.68 -2.75
CA ASN A 518 22.85 -26.66 -2.45
C ASN A 518 21.50 -26.00 -2.08
N SER A 519 21.44 -24.67 -1.99
CA SER A 519 20.23 -23.94 -1.62
C SER A 519 19.46 -23.48 -2.83
N ARG A 520 18.13 -23.47 -2.72
CA ARG A 520 17.22 -22.98 -3.77
C ARG A 520 17.09 -21.46 -3.63
N ILE A 521 17.71 -20.74 -4.54
CA ILE A 521 17.79 -19.27 -4.50
C ILE A 521 16.84 -18.68 -5.53
N ALA A 522 16.14 -17.61 -5.16
CA ALA A 522 15.35 -16.82 -6.08
C ALA A 522 15.58 -15.32 -5.86
N ARG A 523 15.34 -14.53 -6.93
CA ARG A 523 15.42 -13.08 -6.90
C ARG A 523 14.08 -12.45 -7.22
N LEU A 524 13.73 -11.41 -6.46
CA LEU A 524 12.54 -10.60 -6.69
C LEU A 524 12.91 -9.11 -6.74
N ASP A 525 12.99 -8.58 -7.94
CA ASP A 525 13.14 -7.14 -8.19
C ASP A 525 12.24 -6.70 -9.35
N SER A 526 12.17 -5.39 -9.62
CA SER A 526 11.30 -4.86 -10.68
C SER A 526 11.69 -5.29 -12.09
N ASP A 527 12.89 -5.83 -12.31
CA ASP A 527 13.31 -6.36 -13.62
C ASP A 527 12.85 -7.80 -13.80
N THR A 528 12.85 -8.59 -12.72
CA THR A 528 12.30 -9.96 -12.71
C THR A 528 10.79 -9.98 -12.58
N ALA A 529 10.19 -8.95 -11.98
CA ALA A 529 8.74 -8.79 -11.84
C ALA A 529 8.03 -8.28 -13.12
N GLN A 530 8.60 -8.51 -14.32
CA GLN A 530 7.97 -8.13 -15.61
C GLN A 530 6.57 -8.75 -15.80
N SER A 531 6.25 -9.82 -15.06
CA SER A 531 4.93 -10.41 -14.99
C SER A 531 4.45 -10.46 -13.53
N ARG A 532 3.32 -9.83 -13.23
CA ARG A 532 2.63 -9.96 -11.92
C ARG A 532 2.41 -11.43 -11.50
N ASN A 533 2.36 -12.35 -12.46
CA ASN A 533 2.20 -13.77 -12.18
C ASN A 533 3.49 -14.40 -11.67
N HIS A 534 4.64 -14.01 -12.19
CA HIS A 534 5.94 -14.50 -11.73
C HIS A 534 6.24 -14.03 -10.30
N GLU A 535 6.00 -12.75 -10.00
CA GLU A 535 6.10 -12.20 -8.64
C GLU A 535 5.27 -13.02 -7.64
N LYS A 536 3.97 -13.20 -7.95
CA LYS A 536 3.04 -13.97 -7.10
C LYS A 536 3.48 -15.41 -6.90
N GLN A 537 4.03 -16.04 -7.96
CA GLN A 537 4.49 -17.42 -7.89
C GLN A 537 5.75 -17.53 -7.01
N THR A 538 6.74 -16.67 -7.19
CA THR A 538 7.98 -16.65 -6.37
C THR A 538 7.66 -16.46 -4.89
N ILE A 539 6.75 -15.54 -4.56
CA ILE A 539 6.31 -15.29 -3.19
C ILE A 539 5.61 -16.53 -2.58
N ARG A 540 4.72 -17.18 -3.35
CA ARG A 540 4.06 -18.42 -2.91
C ARG A 540 5.06 -19.55 -2.71
N ASP A 541 6.01 -19.70 -3.61
CA ASP A 541 7.01 -20.76 -3.53
C ASP A 541 7.96 -20.54 -2.34
N PHE A 542 8.29 -19.28 -2.01
CA PHE A 542 9.01 -18.96 -0.79
C PHE A 542 8.16 -19.24 0.47
N GLY A 543 6.92 -18.78 0.50
CA GLY A 543 6.01 -19.05 1.63
C GLY A 543 5.70 -20.53 1.86
N ASN A 544 5.80 -21.37 0.82
CA ASN A 544 5.61 -22.83 0.89
C ASN A 544 6.94 -23.60 1.15
N GLY A 545 8.05 -22.92 1.43
CA GLY A 545 9.33 -23.55 1.70
C GLY A 545 10.01 -24.18 0.48
N LYS A 546 9.65 -23.81 -0.75
CA LYS A 546 10.29 -24.29 -1.98
C LYS A 546 11.54 -23.48 -2.37
N ILE A 547 11.74 -22.34 -1.75
CA ILE A 547 12.88 -21.44 -1.91
C ILE A 547 13.49 -21.25 -0.53
N ASP A 548 14.80 -21.42 -0.42
CA ASP A 548 15.55 -21.32 0.83
C ASP A 548 16.10 -19.91 1.05
N ILE A 549 16.57 -19.27 -0.02
CA ILE A 549 17.13 -17.91 0.01
C ILE A 549 16.36 -17.04 -0.98
N LEU A 550 15.74 -15.97 -0.48
CA LEU A 550 15.08 -14.98 -1.32
C LEU A 550 15.86 -13.65 -1.30
N SER A 551 16.41 -13.25 -2.43
CA SER A 551 17.10 -11.96 -2.58
C SER A 551 16.19 -10.93 -3.26
N GLY A 552 16.24 -9.67 -2.80
CA GLY A 552 15.46 -8.64 -3.47
C GLY A 552 15.59 -7.24 -2.91
N THR A 553 14.65 -6.40 -3.33
CA THR A 553 14.58 -4.98 -2.97
C THR A 553 13.40 -4.71 -2.03
N GLN A 554 13.06 -3.44 -1.83
CA GLN A 554 11.91 -3.00 -1.03
C GLN A 554 10.56 -3.68 -1.38
N MET A 555 10.46 -4.31 -2.55
CA MET A 555 9.25 -5.08 -2.92
C MET A 555 8.97 -6.23 -1.94
N LEU A 556 9.99 -6.76 -1.28
CA LEU A 556 9.87 -7.83 -0.28
C LEU A 556 9.30 -7.37 1.07
N THR A 557 9.24 -6.05 1.33
CA THR A 557 8.70 -5.53 2.60
C THR A 557 7.18 -5.60 2.70
N LYS A 558 6.45 -5.82 1.60
CA LYS A 558 5.05 -5.47 1.52
C LYS A 558 4.13 -6.69 1.49
N GLY A 559 3.30 -6.81 2.53
CA GLY A 559 2.08 -7.64 2.50
C GLY A 559 2.23 -9.16 2.66
N PHE A 560 3.43 -9.70 2.93
CA PHE A 560 3.64 -11.14 3.02
C PHE A 560 4.08 -11.57 4.42
N ASP A 561 3.52 -12.67 4.89
CA ASP A 561 3.88 -13.33 6.13
C ASP A 561 4.55 -14.67 5.81
N PHE A 562 5.81 -14.84 6.20
CA PHE A 562 6.59 -16.04 5.93
C PHE A 562 6.90 -16.77 7.24
N GLY A 563 6.22 -17.90 7.46
CA GLY A 563 6.34 -18.65 8.71
C GLY A 563 7.70 -19.33 8.93
N GLY A 564 8.48 -19.52 7.87
CA GLY A 564 9.82 -20.16 7.94
C GLY A 564 10.98 -19.16 7.90
N LEU A 565 10.73 -17.85 7.92
CA LEU A 565 11.77 -16.83 7.80
C LEU A 565 12.48 -16.61 9.14
N THR A 566 13.67 -17.16 9.30
CA THR A 566 14.48 -17.10 10.52
C THR A 566 15.57 -16.03 10.46
N LEU A 567 16.08 -15.69 9.25
CA LEU A 567 17.14 -14.71 9.08
C LEU A 567 16.80 -13.69 8.00
N VAL A 568 16.91 -12.41 8.34
CA VAL A 568 16.83 -11.30 7.39
C VAL A 568 18.15 -10.54 7.40
N ALA A 569 18.80 -10.44 6.24
CA ALA A 569 20.07 -9.75 6.08
C ALA A 569 19.94 -8.53 5.16
N VAL A 570 20.34 -7.37 5.65
CA VAL A 570 20.44 -6.14 4.85
C VAL A 570 21.89 -5.94 4.42
N ILE A 571 22.14 -6.09 3.13
CA ILE A 571 23.48 -5.91 2.56
C ILE A 571 23.67 -4.47 2.07
N ALA A 572 24.81 -3.86 2.45
CA ALA A 572 25.15 -2.50 2.09
C ALA A 572 24.04 -1.49 2.51
N ALA A 573 23.68 -1.50 3.78
CA ALA A 573 22.62 -0.64 4.34
C ALA A 573 22.88 0.86 4.12
N ASP A 574 24.14 1.27 3.99
CA ASP A 574 24.54 2.64 3.64
C ASP A 574 23.89 3.13 2.33
N THR A 575 23.49 2.23 1.44
CA THR A 575 22.84 2.60 0.18
C THR A 575 21.45 3.20 0.41
N PHE A 576 20.78 2.89 1.51
CA PHE A 576 19.52 3.54 1.90
C PHE A 576 19.74 4.99 2.34
N LEU A 577 20.90 5.28 2.92
CA LEU A 577 21.29 6.61 3.38
C LEU A 577 21.84 7.48 2.25
N GLY A 578 22.21 6.87 1.11
CA GLY A 578 22.66 7.56 -0.09
C GLY A 578 21.57 8.20 -0.93
N ILE A 579 20.30 8.10 -0.50
CA ILE A 579 19.17 8.73 -1.19
C ILE A 579 19.30 10.25 -1.06
N GLN A 580 19.07 10.96 -2.18
CA GLN A 580 19.10 12.42 -2.22
C GLN A 580 17.79 13.01 -1.66
N ASP A 581 17.57 12.80 -0.39
CA ASP A 581 16.40 13.30 0.33
C ASP A 581 16.87 13.67 1.75
N PHE A 582 16.40 14.81 2.26
CA PHE A 582 16.69 15.21 3.64
C PHE A 582 16.10 14.24 4.66
N ARG A 583 15.09 13.44 4.28
CA ARG A 583 14.45 12.37 5.06
C ARG A 583 15.13 11.01 4.87
N ALA A 584 16.34 10.96 4.32
CA ALA A 584 17.00 9.68 4.03
C ALA A 584 17.14 8.80 5.27
N ASP A 585 17.53 9.37 6.41
CA ASP A 585 17.71 8.65 7.67
C ASP A 585 16.36 8.13 8.23
N GLU A 586 15.30 8.95 8.16
CA GLU A 586 13.92 8.55 8.53
C GLU A 586 13.43 7.39 7.67
N LYS A 587 13.54 7.52 6.34
CA LYS A 587 13.13 6.46 5.41
C LYS A 587 13.94 5.18 5.56
N ALA A 588 15.23 5.29 5.87
CA ALA A 588 16.08 4.14 6.13
C ALA A 588 15.63 3.42 7.42
N LEU A 589 15.38 4.17 8.49
CA LEU A 589 14.89 3.61 9.76
C LEU A 589 13.56 2.89 9.55
N GLN A 590 12.58 3.55 8.91
CA GLN A 590 11.26 2.99 8.64
C GLN A 590 11.36 1.67 7.87
N LEU A 591 12.24 1.63 6.87
CA LEU A 591 12.46 0.46 6.06
C LEU A 591 13.12 -0.70 6.85
N LEU A 592 14.16 -0.39 7.64
CA LEU A 592 14.85 -1.39 8.46
C LEU A 592 13.91 -2.00 9.50
N GLU A 593 13.09 -1.19 10.15
CA GLU A 593 12.07 -1.66 11.11
C GLU A 593 10.98 -2.53 10.44
N GLN A 594 10.54 -2.16 9.25
CA GLN A 594 9.62 -3.01 8.48
C GLN A 594 10.22 -4.39 8.19
N PHE A 595 11.51 -4.46 7.86
CA PHE A 595 12.21 -5.72 7.61
C PHE A 595 12.40 -6.53 8.90
N ARG A 596 12.82 -5.87 9.99
CA ARG A 596 12.94 -6.49 11.30
C ARG A 596 11.62 -7.15 11.74
N GLY A 597 10.52 -6.43 11.53
CA GLY A 597 9.19 -6.94 11.86
C GLY A 597 8.73 -8.14 11.04
N ARG A 598 9.47 -8.57 10.00
CA ARG A 598 9.17 -9.78 9.22
C ARG A 598 9.87 -11.03 9.74
N CYS A 599 10.91 -10.88 10.55
CA CYS A 599 11.72 -11.95 11.08
C CYS A 599 11.09 -12.57 12.34
N GLY A 600 11.07 -13.91 12.48
CA GLY A 600 10.71 -14.60 13.73
C GLY A 600 9.22 -14.54 14.10
N ARG A 601 8.28 -14.92 13.22
CA ARG A 601 6.83 -14.73 13.46
C ARG A 601 6.05 -15.93 14.07
N ARG A 602 6.60 -17.14 14.08
CA ARG A 602 5.85 -18.34 14.52
C ARG A 602 6.50 -19.06 15.70
N GLY A 603 6.96 -18.29 16.69
CA GLY A 603 7.50 -18.87 17.94
C GLY A 603 8.99 -19.16 17.91
N GLU A 604 9.68 -18.99 16.79
CA GLU A 604 11.13 -19.01 16.70
C GLU A 604 11.69 -17.60 16.71
N LYS A 605 12.74 -17.37 17.51
CA LYS A 605 13.41 -16.09 17.58
C LYS A 605 14.16 -15.82 16.28
N GLY A 606 13.79 -14.77 15.58
CA GLY A 606 14.44 -14.39 14.32
C GLY A 606 15.74 -13.62 14.53
N LEU A 607 16.61 -13.59 13.53
CA LEU A 607 17.84 -12.82 13.52
C LEU A 607 17.82 -11.80 12.37
N PHE A 608 17.94 -10.51 12.71
CA PHE A 608 18.02 -9.40 11.77
C PHE A 608 19.42 -8.85 11.71
N ILE A 609 20.10 -8.99 10.57
CA ILE A 609 21.50 -8.57 10.39
C ILE A 609 21.58 -7.39 9.44
N THR A 610 22.29 -6.35 9.85
CA THR A 610 22.58 -5.18 9.01
C THR A 610 24.08 -5.05 8.76
N GLN A 611 24.51 -5.15 7.51
CA GLN A 611 25.90 -4.88 7.10
C GLN A 611 26.04 -3.42 6.67
N THR A 612 26.88 -2.66 7.38
CA THR A 612 27.11 -1.24 7.13
C THR A 612 28.58 -0.88 7.29
N SER A 613 29.02 0.18 6.61
CA SER A 613 30.34 0.79 6.83
C SER A 613 30.32 1.91 7.89
N GLN A 614 29.15 2.23 8.45
CA GLN A 614 28.93 3.29 9.43
C GLN A 614 28.10 2.78 10.62
N PRO A 615 28.59 1.81 11.42
CA PRO A 615 27.82 1.16 12.48
C PRO A 615 27.34 2.12 13.58
N ASP A 616 28.09 3.21 13.81
CA ASP A 616 27.81 4.19 14.86
C ASP A 616 26.71 5.20 14.48
N ARG A 617 26.10 5.08 13.31
CA ARG A 617 24.99 5.97 12.92
C ARG A 617 23.75 5.72 13.76
N PRO A 618 23.08 6.81 14.24
CA PRO A 618 21.88 6.68 15.07
C PRO A 618 20.77 5.83 14.45
N VAL A 619 20.67 5.77 13.12
CA VAL A 619 19.67 4.97 12.40
C VAL A 619 19.80 3.47 12.66
N TYR A 620 20.97 2.99 13.08
CA TYR A 620 21.24 1.59 13.39
C TYR A 620 21.23 1.28 14.89
N SER A 621 21.23 2.29 15.78
CA SER A 621 21.40 2.14 17.22
C SER A 621 20.10 1.90 18.01
N ARG A 622 19.03 1.45 17.33
CA ARG A 622 17.75 1.12 17.99
C ARG A 622 17.48 -0.36 18.05
#